data_0b962c9ae30f183d4d0e59fbf6b80702
#
_entry.id   0b962c9ae30f183d4d0e59fbf6b80702
#
_cell.length_a   1.000
_cell.length_b   1.000
_cell.length_c   1.000
_cell.angle_alpha   90.00
_cell.angle_beta   90.00
_cell.angle_gamma   90.00
#
_symmetry.space_group_name_H-M   'P 1'
#
loop_
_entity.id
_entity.type
_entity.pdbx_description
1 polymer ?
#
loop_
_entity_poly.entity_id
_entity_poly.type
_entity_poly.pdbx_seq_one_letter_code
_entity_poly.pdbx_strand_id
1 'polypeptide(L)'
;MLWKRALFWGLMPLAAPQGLRLKRTAPRFAPAPGPREGRVGDGPPLHLLAIGDSVIDGVGCPSIEHALTGHFSRELAQVFEREVRWRALGRTGACARELGETLLPEVPTGPWDLVLVSVGVNDVSGLTRSGAFERRVEELVEGLQSRAPRATVLLCGLPRMQHFPLLPQPLRFAAGLRAQTLDALAARVAARRPGVLHEPTTYVPRSDEFAPDGYHANAATQGAWAAVLARRLAARWQPSPLTAMAD
;
A
#
# COMPACT_ATOMS: atom_id res chain seq x y z
N MET A 1 -7.67 22.00 -1.14
CA MET A 1 -8.35 20.80 -0.58
C MET A 1 -9.87 20.95 -0.43
N LEU A 2 -10.38 22.08 0.03
CA LEU A 2 -11.83 22.29 0.30
C LEU A 2 -12.72 22.05 -0.93
N TRP A 3 -12.36 22.58 -2.11
CA TRP A 3 -13.13 22.42 -3.33
C TRP A 3 -13.28 20.96 -3.78
N LYS A 4 -12.24 20.11 -3.60
CA LYS A 4 -12.33 18.68 -3.93
C LYS A 4 -13.34 17.96 -3.03
N ARG A 5 -13.40 18.35 -1.75
CA ARG A 5 -14.38 17.81 -0.79
C ARG A 5 -15.80 18.26 -1.14
N ALA A 6 -16.00 19.53 -1.47
CA ALA A 6 -17.29 20.04 -1.90
C ALA A 6 -17.79 19.30 -3.15
N LEU A 7 -16.93 19.19 -4.17
CA LEU A 7 -17.26 18.49 -5.41
C LEU A 7 -17.55 17.01 -5.18
N PHE A 8 -16.76 16.33 -4.34
CA PHE A 8 -17.00 14.95 -3.95
C PHE A 8 -18.42 14.78 -3.36
N TRP A 9 -18.77 15.58 -2.38
CA TRP A 9 -20.09 15.48 -1.73
C TRP A 9 -21.23 15.87 -2.67
N GLY A 10 -21.02 16.84 -3.58
CA GLY A 10 -21.99 17.20 -4.62
C GLY A 10 -22.27 16.08 -5.63
N LEU A 11 -21.30 15.19 -5.86
CA LEU A 11 -21.45 14.03 -6.75
C LEU A 11 -22.09 12.82 -6.06
N MET A 12 -22.13 12.78 -4.72
CA MET A 12 -22.56 11.61 -3.97
C MET A 12 -24.00 11.16 -4.25
N PRO A 13 -24.98 12.04 -4.47
CA PRO A 13 -26.34 11.60 -4.82
C PRO A 13 -26.39 10.69 -6.06
N LEU A 14 -25.51 10.92 -7.04
CA LEU A 14 -25.40 10.10 -8.26
C LEU A 14 -24.42 8.94 -8.09
N ALA A 15 -23.34 9.11 -7.35
CA ALA A 15 -22.29 8.12 -7.17
C ALA A 15 -22.65 7.03 -6.14
N ALA A 16 -23.38 7.37 -5.08
CA ALA A 16 -23.68 6.41 -4.00
C ALA A 16 -24.53 5.20 -4.47
N PRO A 17 -25.58 5.34 -5.29
CA PRO A 17 -26.28 4.18 -5.83
C PRO A 17 -25.40 3.26 -6.65
N GLN A 18 -24.44 3.81 -7.44
CA GLN A 18 -23.49 3.04 -8.21
C GLN A 18 -22.56 2.25 -7.27
N GLY A 19 -22.03 2.89 -6.22
CA GLY A 19 -21.21 2.24 -5.21
C GLY A 19 -21.93 1.10 -4.49
N LEU A 20 -23.20 1.32 -4.09
CA LEU A 20 -24.03 0.28 -3.47
C LEU A 20 -24.27 -0.91 -4.39
N ARG A 21 -24.52 -0.65 -5.68
CA ARG A 21 -24.65 -1.72 -6.69
C ARG A 21 -23.33 -2.50 -6.80
N LEU A 22 -22.20 -1.83 -6.97
CA LEU A 22 -20.88 -2.48 -7.09
C LEU A 22 -20.53 -3.31 -5.85
N LYS A 23 -20.83 -2.82 -4.65
CA LYS A 23 -20.60 -3.58 -3.42
C LYS A 23 -21.30 -4.95 -3.40
N ARG A 24 -22.41 -5.09 -4.15
CA ARG A 24 -23.19 -6.33 -4.27
C ARG A 24 -22.77 -7.20 -5.47
N THR A 25 -22.30 -6.57 -6.56
CA THR A 25 -22.11 -7.23 -7.85
C THR A 25 -20.66 -7.35 -8.31
N ALA A 26 -19.72 -6.61 -7.69
CA ALA A 26 -18.31 -6.65 -8.05
C ALA A 26 -17.72 -8.05 -7.82
N PRO A 27 -16.93 -8.57 -8.76
CA PRO A 27 -16.19 -9.80 -8.57
C PRO A 27 -15.30 -9.73 -7.32
N ARG A 28 -15.21 -10.82 -6.60
CA ARG A 28 -14.31 -10.95 -5.44
C ARG A 28 -13.25 -12.00 -5.77
N PHE A 29 -12.01 -11.59 -5.69
CA PHE A 29 -10.88 -12.48 -5.88
C PHE A 29 -10.29 -12.87 -4.52
N ALA A 30 -9.82 -14.12 -4.44
CA ALA A 30 -9.08 -14.60 -3.28
C ALA A 30 -7.71 -13.92 -3.18
N PRO A 31 -7.12 -13.88 -2.00
CA PRO A 31 -5.71 -13.59 -1.84
C PRO A 31 -4.84 -14.51 -2.68
N ALA A 32 -3.67 -14.02 -3.12
CA ALA A 32 -2.73 -14.85 -3.86
C ALA A 32 -2.25 -16.04 -3.01
N PRO A 33 -2.10 -17.24 -3.60
CA PRO A 33 -1.48 -18.37 -2.93
C PRO A 33 0.03 -18.14 -2.72
N GLY A 34 0.64 -19.02 -1.94
CA GLY A 34 2.09 -19.05 -1.72
C GLY A 34 2.51 -18.58 -0.32
N PRO A 35 3.81 -18.70 -0.03
CA PRO A 35 4.36 -18.33 1.26
C PRO A 35 4.25 -16.82 1.51
N ARG A 36 3.97 -16.45 2.77
CA ARG A 36 3.89 -15.05 3.19
C ARG A 36 5.24 -14.48 3.63
N GLU A 37 6.28 -15.23 3.44
CA GLU A 37 7.67 -14.85 3.73
C GLU A 37 8.62 -15.51 2.74
N GLY A 38 9.79 -14.91 2.55
CA GLY A 38 10.78 -15.44 1.63
C GLY A 38 12.08 -14.64 1.67
N ARG A 39 12.99 -15.04 0.79
CA ARG A 39 14.27 -14.35 0.59
C ARG A 39 14.61 -14.30 -0.88
N VAL A 40 15.35 -13.27 -1.27
CA VAL A 40 15.80 -13.06 -2.65
C VAL A 40 17.08 -12.23 -2.67
N GLY A 41 17.96 -12.50 -3.66
CA GLY A 41 19.27 -11.88 -3.75
C GLY A 41 20.30 -12.52 -2.82
N ASP A 42 21.49 -11.98 -2.86
CA ASP A 42 22.66 -12.41 -2.12
C ASP A 42 23.29 -11.22 -1.40
N GLY A 43 24.20 -11.50 -0.47
CA GLY A 43 24.90 -10.46 0.29
C GLY A 43 24.33 -10.21 1.67
N PRO A 44 24.64 -9.06 2.28
CA PRO A 44 24.21 -8.74 3.63
C PRO A 44 22.69 -8.65 3.73
N PRO A 45 22.06 -9.17 4.83
CA PRO A 45 20.61 -9.18 4.93
C PRO A 45 20.00 -7.79 5.05
N LEU A 46 18.84 -7.60 4.39
CA LEU A 46 17.91 -6.48 4.53
C LEU A 46 16.52 -7.06 4.85
N HIS A 47 15.93 -6.63 5.94
CA HIS A 47 14.67 -7.18 6.41
C HIS A 47 13.52 -6.26 6.05
N LEU A 48 12.61 -6.75 5.20
CA LEU A 48 11.42 -6.06 4.73
C LEU A 48 10.16 -6.67 5.37
N LEU A 49 9.39 -5.86 6.08
CA LEU A 49 8.01 -6.15 6.42
C LEU A 49 7.08 -5.40 5.46
N ALA A 50 6.13 -6.09 4.85
CA ALA A 50 5.03 -5.46 4.12
C ALA A 50 3.73 -5.67 4.89
N ILE A 51 2.99 -4.61 5.17
CA ILE A 51 1.70 -4.65 5.85
C ILE A 51 0.66 -3.86 5.05
N GLY A 52 -0.54 -4.41 4.87
CA GLY A 52 -1.54 -3.67 4.10
C GLY A 52 -2.79 -4.45 3.73
N ASP A 53 -3.44 -3.91 2.72
CA ASP A 53 -4.72 -4.38 2.20
C ASP A 53 -4.56 -5.49 1.13
N SER A 54 -5.47 -5.56 0.19
CA SER A 54 -5.50 -6.56 -0.89
C SER A 54 -4.26 -6.57 -1.77
N VAL A 55 -3.53 -5.46 -1.88
CA VAL A 55 -2.29 -5.39 -2.67
C VAL A 55 -1.17 -6.18 -1.99
N ILE A 56 -1.04 -6.06 -0.67
CA ILE A 56 -0.08 -6.87 0.11
C ILE A 56 -0.55 -8.33 0.21
N ASP A 57 -1.85 -8.56 0.22
CA ASP A 57 -2.47 -9.89 0.18
C ASP A 57 -2.38 -10.56 -1.20
N GLY A 58 -1.90 -9.81 -2.21
CA GLY A 58 -1.60 -10.29 -3.56
C GLY A 58 -2.80 -10.49 -4.46
N VAL A 59 -3.96 -9.90 -4.15
CA VAL A 59 -5.15 -10.01 -5.00
C VAL A 59 -4.84 -9.54 -6.42
N GLY A 60 -5.22 -10.35 -7.41
CA GLY A 60 -4.94 -10.09 -8.84
C GLY A 60 -3.61 -10.66 -9.34
N CYS A 61 -2.85 -11.34 -8.47
CA CYS A 61 -1.57 -11.97 -8.81
C CYS A 61 -1.64 -13.50 -8.68
N PRO A 62 -0.84 -14.24 -9.46
CA PRO A 62 -0.82 -15.71 -9.42
C PRO A 62 -0.19 -16.26 -8.12
N SER A 63 0.68 -15.52 -7.46
CA SER A 63 1.26 -15.85 -6.15
C SER A 63 1.73 -14.60 -5.43
N ILE A 64 2.03 -14.71 -4.12
CA ILE A 64 2.61 -13.60 -3.33
C ILE A 64 3.96 -13.13 -3.87
N GLU A 65 4.75 -14.03 -4.43
CA GLU A 65 6.01 -13.68 -5.07
C GLU A 65 5.83 -12.80 -6.32
N HIS A 66 4.67 -12.89 -6.96
CA HIS A 66 4.29 -12.04 -8.10
C HIS A 66 3.41 -10.85 -7.70
N ALA A 67 3.19 -10.65 -6.40
CA ALA A 67 2.54 -9.47 -5.85
C ALA A 67 3.57 -8.38 -5.53
N LEU A 68 3.08 -7.23 -5.08
CA LEU A 68 3.91 -6.05 -4.78
C LEU A 68 5.08 -6.39 -3.86
N THR A 69 4.86 -7.15 -2.79
CA THR A 69 5.91 -7.51 -1.82
C THR A 69 7.04 -8.29 -2.49
N GLY A 70 6.73 -9.35 -3.24
CA GLY A 70 7.73 -10.17 -3.90
C GLY A 70 8.48 -9.42 -5.01
N HIS A 71 7.80 -8.60 -5.81
CA HIS A 71 8.44 -7.73 -6.79
C HIS A 71 9.34 -6.70 -6.12
N PHE A 72 8.84 -6.02 -5.09
CA PHE A 72 9.59 -4.99 -4.38
C PHE A 72 10.85 -5.54 -3.71
N SER A 73 10.76 -6.77 -3.15
CA SER A 73 11.92 -7.46 -2.59
C SER A 73 13.01 -7.72 -3.64
N ARG A 74 12.64 -8.16 -4.85
CA ARG A 74 13.59 -8.36 -5.96
C ARG A 74 14.26 -7.05 -6.39
N GLU A 75 13.48 -6.00 -6.53
CA GLU A 75 13.99 -4.67 -6.89
C GLU A 75 14.94 -4.11 -5.81
N LEU A 76 14.60 -4.27 -4.53
CA LEU A 76 15.47 -3.88 -3.42
C LEU A 76 16.78 -4.68 -3.41
N ALA A 77 16.71 -6.00 -3.67
CA ALA A 77 17.90 -6.85 -3.74
C ALA A 77 18.86 -6.39 -4.83
N GLN A 78 18.34 -6.03 -6.01
CA GLN A 78 19.13 -5.52 -7.12
C GLN A 78 19.72 -4.13 -6.84
N VAL A 79 18.92 -3.22 -6.31
CA VAL A 79 19.33 -1.81 -6.11
C VAL A 79 20.35 -1.67 -4.99
N PHE A 80 20.23 -2.46 -3.92
CA PHE A 80 21.09 -2.38 -2.74
C PHE A 80 22.15 -3.47 -2.68
N GLU A 81 22.16 -4.42 -3.64
CA GLU A 81 23.07 -5.57 -3.66
C GLU A 81 23.03 -6.35 -2.33
N ARG A 82 21.81 -6.66 -1.87
CA ARG A 82 21.55 -7.33 -0.57
C ARG A 82 20.64 -8.54 -0.71
N GLU A 83 20.80 -9.51 0.20
CA GLU A 83 19.78 -10.52 0.44
C GLU A 83 18.58 -9.84 1.12
N VAL A 84 17.43 -9.78 0.45
CA VAL A 84 16.19 -9.26 1.06
C VAL A 84 15.39 -10.40 1.66
N ARG A 85 15.21 -10.36 2.97
CA ARG A 85 14.33 -11.24 3.74
C ARG A 85 13.02 -10.52 3.97
N TRP A 86 11.94 -11.03 3.40
CA TRP A 86 10.66 -10.33 3.42
C TRP A 86 9.56 -11.12 4.09
N ARG A 87 8.61 -10.41 4.68
CA ARG A 87 7.36 -10.94 5.22
C ARG A 87 6.19 -10.06 4.81
N ALA A 88 5.07 -10.68 4.39
CA ALA A 88 3.85 -10.00 3.98
C ALA A 88 2.72 -10.29 4.97
N LEU A 89 2.16 -9.23 5.55
CA LEU A 89 0.96 -9.25 6.39
C LEU A 89 -0.15 -8.49 5.64
N GLY A 90 -0.90 -9.20 4.79
CA GLY A 90 -1.99 -8.66 4.00
C GLY A 90 -3.35 -9.09 4.53
N ARG A 91 -4.34 -8.20 4.39
CA ARG A 91 -5.75 -8.53 4.63
C ARG A 91 -6.62 -7.82 3.60
N THR A 92 -7.16 -8.61 2.68
CA THR A 92 -8.06 -8.11 1.63
C THR A 92 -9.24 -7.32 2.22
N GLY A 93 -9.44 -6.11 1.72
CA GLY A 93 -10.54 -5.23 2.15
C GLY A 93 -10.26 -4.40 3.40
N ALA A 94 -9.10 -4.56 4.05
CA ALA A 94 -8.79 -3.84 5.28
C ALA A 94 -8.61 -2.33 5.04
N CYS A 95 -9.28 -1.52 5.85
CA CYS A 95 -9.07 -0.07 5.94
C CYS A 95 -8.00 0.26 7.00
N ALA A 96 -7.61 1.53 7.11
CA ALA A 96 -6.57 1.96 8.06
C ALA A 96 -6.88 1.56 9.50
N ARG A 97 -8.15 1.59 9.93
CA ARG A 97 -8.58 1.15 11.25
C ARG A 97 -8.29 -0.34 11.45
N GLU A 98 -8.71 -1.16 10.50
CA GLU A 98 -8.55 -2.62 10.59
C GLU A 98 -7.09 -3.04 10.55
N LEU A 99 -6.23 -2.36 9.78
CA LEU A 99 -4.80 -2.59 9.82
C LEU A 99 -4.23 -2.36 11.22
N GLY A 100 -4.60 -1.26 11.89
CA GLY A 100 -4.16 -0.96 13.25
C GLY A 100 -4.70 -1.94 14.30
N GLU A 101 -5.98 -2.31 14.21
CA GLU A 101 -6.64 -3.15 15.19
C GLU A 101 -6.32 -4.65 15.05
N THR A 102 -6.05 -5.11 13.82
CA THR A 102 -5.94 -6.56 13.55
C THR A 102 -4.58 -7.01 13.05
N LEU A 103 -3.91 -6.27 12.16
CA LEU A 103 -2.62 -6.69 11.61
C LEU A 103 -1.43 -6.14 12.39
N LEU A 104 -1.51 -4.93 12.90
CA LEU A 104 -0.43 -4.37 13.72
C LEU A 104 -0.09 -5.25 14.94
N PRO A 105 -1.03 -5.86 15.68
CA PRO A 105 -0.73 -6.81 16.74
C PRO A 105 0.03 -8.06 16.26
N GLU A 106 -0.15 -8.48 15.00
CA GLU A 106 0.48 -9.64 14.39
C GLU A 106 1.92 -9.35 13.88
N VAL A 107 2.34 -8.08 13.86
CA VAL A 107 3.70 -7.69 13.46
C VAL A 107 4.70 -8.31 14.44
N PRO A 108 5.55 -9.25 13.98
CA PRO A 108 6.52 -9.88 14.85
C PRO A 108 7.65 -8.92 15.22
N THR A 109 8.19 -9.07 16.38
CA THR A 109 9.47 -8.44 16.74
C THR A 109 10.56 -8.98 15.81
N GLY A 110 11.41 -8.09 15.30
CA GLY A 110 12.46 -8.51 14.36
C GLY A 110 13.36 -7.34 13.97
N PRO A 111 14.46 -7.64 13.30
CA PRO A 111 15.43 -6.65 12.88
C PRO A 111 14.97 -5.94 11.59
N TRP A 112 13.76 -5.42 11.57
CA TRP A 112 13.19 -4.77 10.39
C TRP A 112 13.98 -3.52 10.03
N ASP A 113 14.40 -3.42 8.76
CA ASP A 113 15.06 -2.25 8.19
C ASP A 113 14.06 -1.35 7.48
N LEU A 114 13.05 -1.98 6.85
CA LEU A 114 12.03 -1.28 6.06
C LEU A 114 10.65 -1.89 6.32
N VAL A 115 9.66 -1.04 6.52
CA VAL A 115 8.24 -1.43 6.59
C VAL A 115 7.48 -0.76 5.44
N LEU A 116 7.02 -1.55 4.47
CA LEU A 116 6.17 -1.11 3.38
C LEU A 116 4.70 -1.13 3.83
N VAL A 117 3.98 -0.04 3.66
CA VAL A 117 2.56 0.07 4.06
C VAL A 117 1.70 0.41 2.86
N SER A 118 0.73 -0.44 2.54
CA SER A 118 -0.33 -0.16 1.53
C SER A 118 -1.67 -0.04 2.22
N VAL A 119 -2.29 1.16 2.16
CA VAL A 119 -3.56 1.44 2.86
C VAL A 119 -4.29 2.61 2.22
N GLY A 120 -5.62 2.60 2.31
CA GLY A 120 -6.45 3.76 2.02
C GLY A 120 -7.48 3.57 0.91
N VAL A 121 -7.30 2.62 -0.02
CA VAL A 121 -8.29 2.33 -1.07
C VAL A 121 -9.62 1.89 -0.45
N ASN A 122 -9.59 1.09 0.61
CA ASN A 122 -10.78 0.67 1.34
C ASN A 122 -11.38 1.80 2.18
N ASP A 123 -10.58 2.76 2.60
CA ASP A 123 -11.06 3.99 3.25
C ASP A 123 -11.80 4.91 2.26
N VAL A 124 -11.37 4.94 0.99
CA VAL A 124 -12.09 5.63 -0.08
C VAL A 124 -13.46 4.98 -0.28
N SER A 125 -13.51 3.67 -0.48
CA SER A 125 -14.72 2.90 -0.75
C SER A 125 -15.67 2.84 0.46
N GLY A 126 -15.10 2.78 1.66
CA GLY A 126 -15.83 2.76 2.94
C GLY A 126 -16.25 4.14 3.43
N LEU A 127 -15.95 5.20 2.70
CA LEU A 127 -16.26 6.60 3.05
C LEU A 127 -15.72 7.02 4.43
N THR A 128 -14.57 6.47 4.85
CA THR A 128 -13.90 6.85 6.11
C THR A 128 -13.71 8.36 6.19
N ARG A 129 -14.17 9.02 7.24
CA ARG A 129 -14.00 10.47 7.39
C ARG A 129 -12.52 10.86 7.34
N SER A 130 -12.18 11.93 6.62
CA SER A 130 -10.79 12.35 6.38
C SER A 130 -9.96 12.49 7.66
N GLY A 131 -10.51 13.13 8.71
CA GLY A 131 -9.82 13.25 10.00
C GLY A 131 -9.69 11.92 10.75
N ALA A 132 -10.62 10.97 10.56
CA ALA A 132 -10.48 9.63 11.11
C ALA A 132 -9.39 8.85 10.39
N PHE A 133 -9.32 8.91 9.05
CA PHE A 133 -8.27 8.31 8.26
C PHE A 133 -6.88 8.81 8.68
N GLU A 134 -6.71 10.14 8.77
CA GLU A 134 -5.44 10.75 9.18
C GLU A 134 -4.98 10.22 10.53
N ARG A 135 -5.86 10.24 11.55
CA ARG A 135 -5.55 9.68 12.87
C ARG A 135 -5.18 8.18 12.83
N ARG A 136 -5.96 7.37 12.08
CA ARG A 136 -5.69 5.93 12.01
C ARG A 136 -4.38 5.59 11.32
N VAL A 137 -4.00 6.36 10.28
CA VAL A 137 -2.67 6.23 9.67
C VAL A 137 -1.58 6.66 10.65
N GLU A 138 -1.80 7.72 11.41
CA GLU A 138 -0.85 8.18 12.43
C GLU A 138 -0.67 7.15 13.55
N GLU A 139 -1.75 6.60 14.10
CA GLU A 139 -1.77 5.52 15.08
C GLU A 139 -1.06 4.24 14.56
N LEU A 140 -1.33 3.87 13.29
CA LEU A 140 -0.66 2.74 12.64
C LEU A 140 0.84 2.94 12.52
N VAL A 141 1.27 4.10 12.05
CA VAL A 141 2.69 4.45 11.91
C VAL A 141 3.39 4.45 13.28
N GLU A 142 2.78 5.03 14.30
CA GLU A 142 3.31 5.04 15.66
C GLU A 142 3.47 3.62 16.22
N GLY A 143 2.46 2.78 16.03
CA GLY A 143 2.52 1.38 16.43
C GLY A 143 3.59 0.59 15.66
N LEU A 144 3.79 0.85 14.38
CA LEU A 144 4.87 0.24 13.59
C LEU A 144 6.25 0.70 14.07
N GLN A 145 6.45 1.98 14.32
CA GLN A 145 7.71 2.51 14.86
C GLN A 145 8.02 1.96 16.26
N SER A 146 6.99 1.72 17.08
CA SER A 146 7.17 1.08 18.39
C SER A 146 7.63 -0.38 18.28
N ARG A 147 7.15 -1.15 17.29
CA ARG A 147 7.49 -2.55 17.06
C ARG A 147 8.76 -2.76 16.26
N ALA A 148 9.09 -1.81 15.40
CA ALA A 148 10.24 -1.80 14.52
C ALA A 148 11.00 -0.45 14.62
N PRO A 149 11.62 -0.14 15.77
CA PRO A 149 12.12 1.20 16.07
C PRO A 149 13.29 1.65 15.18
N ARG A 150 13.96 0.71 14.51
CA ARG A 150 15.05 1.02 13.56
C ARG A 150 14.58 1.08 12.11
N ALA A 151 13.37 0.61 11.83
CA ALA A 151 12.86 0.54 10.47
C ALA A 151 12.44 1.91 9.95
N THR A 152 12.70 2.14 8.68
CA THR A 152 12.01 3.20 7.94
C THR A 152 10.64 2.70 7.52
N VAL A 153 9.59 3.48 7.77
CA VAL A 153 8.23 3.19 7.33
C VAL A 153 7.98 3.89 6.00
N LEU A 154 7.69 3.13 4.94
CA LEU A 154 7.35 3.64 3.61
C LEU A 154 5.85 3.51 3.37
N LEU A 155 5.12 4.62 3.42
CA LEU A 155 3.71 4.68 3.05
C LEU A 155 3.58 4.76 1.53
N CYS A 156 2.94 3.77 0.92
CA CYS A 156 2.56 3.80 -0.48
C CYS A 156 1.45 4.84 -0.70
N GLY A 157 1.62 5.68 -1.71
CA GLY A 157 0.58 6.61 -2.14
C GLY A 157 -0.64 5.89 -2.71
N LEU A 158 -1.82 6.49 -2.53
CA LEU A 158 -3.05 5.92 -3.05
C LEU A 158 -3.07 5.97 -4.59
N PRO A 159 -3.59 4.93 -5.24
CA PRO A 159 -3.70 4.89 -6.69
C PRO A 159 -4.68 5.94 -7.22
N ARG A 160 -4.53 6.29 -8.49
CA ARG A 160 -5.41 7.24 -9.19
C ARG A 160 -6.74 6.56 -9.56
N MET A 161 -7.66 6.44 -8.59
CA MET A 161 -8.92 5.69 -8.74
C MET A 161 -9.85 6.21 -9.84
N GLN A 162 -9.65 7.43 -10.35
CA GLN A 162 -10.35 7.94 -11.53
C GLN A 162 -10.04 7.16 -12.82
N HIS A 163 -9.09 6.22 -12.80
CA HIS A 163 -8.73 5.37 -13.93
C HIS A 163 -9.16 3.90 -13.75
N PHE A 164 -9.84 3.56 -12.66
CA PHE A 164 -10.27 2.19 -12.39
C PHE A 164 -11.40 1.76 -13.32
N PRO A 165 -11.21 0.73 -14.19
CA PRO A 165 -12.22 0.30 -15.17
C PRO A 165 -13.54 -0.13 -14.53
N LEU A 166 -13.50 -0.81 -13.39
CA LEU A 166 -14.69 -1.28 -12.67
C LEU A 166 -15.64 -0.13 -12.28
N LEU A 167 -15.11 1.05 -12.01
CA LEU A 167 -15.91 2.15 -11.49
C LEU A 167 -16.62 2.92 -12.63
N PRO A 168 -17.95 3.02 -12.66
CA PRO A 168 -18.66 3.86 -13.61
C PRO A 168 -18.54 5.35 -13.27
N GLN A 169 -18.82 6.23 -14.24
CA GLN A 169 -18.98 7.66 -13.96
C GLN A 169 -20.38 7.95 -13.39
N PRO A 170 -20.53 8.86 -12.43
CA PRO A 170 -19.52 9.74 -11.83
C PRO A 170 -18.76 9.15 -10.62
N LEU A 171 -19.07 7.92 -10.18
CA LEU A 171 -18.42 7.28 -9.03
C LEU A 171 -16.89 7.24 -9.19
N ARG A 172 -16.41 6.91 -10.38
CA ARG A 172 -14.98 6.86 -10.71
C ARG A 172 -14.28 8.19 -10.43
N PHE A 173 -14.87 9.29 -10.90
CA PHE A 173 -14.32 10.61 -10.68
C PHE A 173 -14.36 11.00 -9.18
N ALA A 174 -15.46 10.75 -8.50
CA ALA A 174 -15.61 10.99 -7.06
C ALA A 174 -14.57 10.20 -6.24
N ALA A 175 -14.37 8.90 -6.55
CA ALA A 175 -13.35 8.08 -5.92
C ALA A 175 -11.94 8.65 -6.12
N GLY A 176 -11.63 9.13 -7.32
CA GLY A 176 -10.35 9.78 -7.61
C GLY A 176 -10.11 11.05 -6.79
N LEU A 177 -11.11 11.93 -6.65
CA LEU A 177 -11.02 13.14 -5.81
C LEU A 177 -10.75 12.77 -4.35
N ARG A 178 -11.43 11.73 -3.88
CA ARG A 178 -11.29 11.26 -2.51
C ARG A 178 -9.94 10.60 -2.27
N ALA A 179 -9.48 9.73 -3.17
CA ALA A 179 -8.16 9.11 -3.09
C ALA A 179 -7.05 10.18 -2.99
N GLN A 180 -7.08 11.21 -3.84
CA GLN A 180 -6.15 12.33 -3.77
C GLN A 180 -6.21 13.07 -2.42
N THR A 181 -7.39 13.18 -1.82
CA THR A 181 -7.56 13.83 -0.52
C THR A 181 -6.92 13.00 0.60
N LEU A 182 -7.18 11.68 0.62
CA LEU A 182 -6.61 10.78 1.62
C LEU A 182 -5.09 10.61 1.42
N ASP A 183 -4.61 10.52 0.19
CA ASP A 183 -3.18 10.48 -0.12
C ASP A 183 -2.42 11.69 0.44
N ALA A 184 -2.96 12.88 0.24
CA ALA A 184 -2.35 14.10 0.81
C ALA A 184 -2.38 14.11 2.36
N LEU A 185 -3.30 13.40 3.01
CA LEU A 185 -3.31 13.23 4.46
C LEU A 185 -2.22 12.25 4.91
N ALA A 186 -2.06 11.13 4.22
CA ALA A 186 -0.97 10.18 4.47
C ALA A 186 0.41 10.83 4.30
N ALA A 187 0.59 11.63 3.23
CA ALA A 187 1.80 12.41 3.02
C ALA A 187 2.08 13.41 4.16
N ARG A 188 1.04 14.03 4.72
CA ARG A 188 1.20 14.92 5.89
C ARG A 188 1.62 14.16 7.15
N VAL A 189 1.07 12.98 7.38
CA VAL A 189 1.50 12.11 8.49
C VAL A 189 2.99 11.79 8.36
N ALA A 190 3.42 11.34 7.16
CA ALA A 190 4.82 11.06 6.90
C ALA A 190 5.73 12.28 7.15
N ALA A 191 5.34 13.46 6.68
CA ALA A 191 6.12 14.67 6.81
C ALA A 191 6.32 15.15 8.26
N ARG A 192 5.49 14.70 9.20
CA ARG A 192 5.57 15.06 10.62
C ARG A 192 6.40 14.09 11.46
N ARG A 193 6.79 12.93 10.90
CA ARG A 193 7.42 11.86 11.67
C ARG A 193 8.77 11.46 11.08
N PRO A 194 9.87 11.59 11.83
CA PRO A 194 11.17 11.08 11.43
C PRO A 194 11.10 9.57 11.13
N GLY A 195 11.84 9.11 10.13
CA GLY A 195 11.86 7.70 9.74
C GLY A 195 10.61 7.24 8.99
N VAL A 196 9.72 8.16 8.59
CA VAL A 196 8.54 7.86 7.77
C VAL A 196 8.64 8.55 6.43
N LEU A 197 8.48 7.79 5.36
CA LEU A 197 8.49 8.27 3.99
C LEU A 197 7.10 8.05 3.36
N HIS A 198 6.70 8.93 2.48
CA HIS A 198 5.55 8.74 1.61
C HIS A 198 6.01 8.75 0.16
N GLU A 199 5.55 7.77 -0.60
CA GLU A 199 5.85 7.68 -2.03
C GLU A 199 4.55 7.80 -2.83
N PRO A 200 4.30 8.96 -3.46
CA PRO A 200 3.08 9.18 -4.22
C PRO A 200 2.99 8.26 -5.43
N THR A 201 1.83 7.68 -5.66
CA THR A 201 1.57 6.90 -6.88
C THR A 201 1.39 7.84 -8.06
N THR A 202 2.42 7.95 -8.89
CA THR A 202 2.41 8.78 -10.11
C THR A 202 1.98 8.02 -11.35
N TYR A 203 2.01 6.68 -11.29
CA TYR A 203 1.62 5.81 -12.39
C TYR A 203 0.12 5.87 -12.64
N VAL A 204 -0.24 5.93 -13.91
CA VAL A 204 -1.63 5.88 -14.40
C VAL A 204 -1.79 4.59 -15.17
N PRO A 205 -2.43 3.54 -14.60
CA PRO A 205 -2.57 2.27 -15.27
C PRO A 205 -3.55 2.37 -16.45
N ARG A 206 -3.24 1.63 -17.51
CA ARG A 206 -4.13 1.39 -18.64
C ARG A 206 -5.16 0.34 -18.25
N SER A 207 -6.23 0.20 -19.03
CA SER A 207 -7.30 -0.76 -18.72
C SER A 207 -6.84 -2.23 -18.73
N ASP A 208 -5.86 -2.56 -19.57
CA ASP A 208 -5.26 -3.90 -19.69
C ASP A 208 -4.24 -4.24 -18.58
N GLU A 209 -3.93 -3.28 -17.73
CA GLU A 209 -2.99 -3.41 -16.61
C GLU A 209 -3.68 -3.73 -15.28
N PHE A 210 -5.00 -3.90 -15.33
CA PHE A 210 -5.79 -4.40 -14.20
C PHE A 210 -5.97 -5.92 -14.29
N ALA A 211 -6.23 -6.53 -13.14
CA ALA A 211 -6.75 -7.88 -13.05
C ALA A 211 -8.16 -7.94 -13.69
N PRO A 212 -8.71 -9.14 -13.98
CA PRO A 212 -10.02 -9.27 -14.63
C PRO A 212 -11.18 -8.59 -13.89
N ASP A 213 -11.01 -8.23 -12.60
CA ASP A 213 -12.01 -7.48 -11.84
C ASP A 213 -12.06 -5.97 -12.18
N GLY A 214 -11.09 -5.48 -12.95
CA GLY A 214 -10.98 -4.05 -13.29
C GLY A 214 -10.75 -3.12 -12.11
N TYR A 215 -10.30 -3.66 -10.97
CA TYR A 215 -10.06 -2.93 -9.72
C TYR A 215 -8.65 -3.12 -9.17
N HIS A 216 -8.16 -4.35 -9.09
CA HIS A 216 -6.81 -4.64 -8.64
C HIS A 216 -5.81 -4.56 -9.79
N ALA A 217 -4.63 -4.03 -9.52
CA ALA A 217 -3.53 -4.07 -10.47
C ALA A 217 -3.09 -5.53 -10.70
N ASN A 218 -2.84 -5.93 -11.95
CA ASN A 218 -2.30 -7.25 -12.26
C ASN A 218 -0.82 -7.37 -11.84
N ALA A 219 -0.25 -8.57 -11.92
CA ALA A 219 1.12 -8.85 -11.49
C ALA A 219 2.16 -7.98 -12.22
N ALA A 220 2.00 -7.75 -13.52
CA ALA A 220 2.92 -6.91 -14.30
C ALA A 220 2.91 -5.46 -13.83
N THR A 221 1.72 -4.93 -13.55
CA THR A 221 1.54 -3.57 -13.02
C THR A 221 2.09 -3.43 -11.61
N GLN A 222 1.89 -4.43 -10.75
CA GLN A 222 2.50 -4.44 -9.41
C GLN A 222 4.03 -4.51 -9.50
N GLY A 223 4.59 -5.23 -10.47
CA GLY A 223 6.03 -5.26 -10.75
C GLY A 223 6.57 -3.91 -11.21
N ALA A 224 5.92 -3.26 -12.17
CA ALA A 224 6.30 -1.92 -12.63
C ALA A 224 6.23 -0.89 -11.49
N TRP A 225 5.22 -0.98 -10.63
CA TRP A 225 5.10 -0.13 -9.45
C TRP A 225 6.22 -0.39 -8.44
N ALA A 226 6.55 -1.65 -8.15
CA ALA A 226 7.65 -2.04 -7.29
C ALA A 226 8.99 -1.45 -7.75
N ALA A 227 9.28 -1.53 -9.06
CA ALA A 227 10.50 -0.96 -9.64
C ALA A 227 10.58 0.58 -9.47
N VAL A 228 9.46 1.28 -9.60
CA VAL A 228 9.41 2.73 -9.33
C VAL A 228 9.64 3.02 -7.86
N LEU A 229 8.97 2.28 -6.95
CA LEU A 229 9.14 2.44 -5.51
C LEU A 229 10.59 2.23 -5.08
N ALA A 230 11.24 1.15 -5.53
CA ALA A 230 12.62 0.83 -5.16
C ALA A 230 13.61 1.91 -5.62
N ARG A 231 13.52 2.33 -6.88
CA ARG A 231 14.39 3.39 -7.42
C ARG A 231 14.22 4.72 -6.66
N ARG A 232 12.99 5.12 -6.36
CA ARG A 232 12.72 6.37 -5.63
C ARG A 232 13.12 6.28 -4.16
N LEU A 233 12.97 5.11 -3.56
CA LEU A 233 13.46 4.87 -2.21
C LEU A 233 14.98 4.98 -2.18
N ALA A 234 15.70 4.35 -3.08
CA ALA A 234 17.16 4.38 -3.13
C ALA A 234 17.76 5.78 -3.29
N ALA A 235 17.03 6.70 -3.91
CA ALA A 235 17.47 8.08 -4.06
C ALA A 235 17.48 8.88 -2.73
N ARG A 236 16.84 8.38 -1.68
CA ARG A 236 16.62 9.14 -0.43
C ARG A 236 16.70 8.29 0.85
N TRP A 237 16.99 7.02 0.73
CA TRP A 237 17.14 6.10 1.85
C TRP A 237 18.27 5.12 1.58
N GLN A 238 19.05 4.83 2.60
CA GLN A 238 20.07 3.80 2.57
C GLN A 238 19.82 2.85 3.75
N PRO A 239 19.92 1.52 3.54
CA PRO A 239 19.88 0.58 4.65
C PRO A 239 21.01 0.89 5.62
N SER A 240 20.74 0.73 6.91
CA SER A 240 21.76 0.91 7.94
C SER A 240 23.02 0.09 7.60
N PRO A 241 24.21 0.68 7.81
CA PRO A 241 25.45 -0.11 7.72
C PRO A 241 25.33 -1.30 8.66
N LEU A 242 25.84 -2.45 8.23
CA LEU A 242 25.90 -3.64 9.07
C LEU A 242 26.66 -3.29 10.35
N THR A 243 25.95 -3.17 11.45
CA THR A 243 26.59 -3.35 12.73
C THR A 243 27.00 -4.82 12.74
N ALA A 244 28.31 -5.07 12.66
CA ALA A 244 28.84 -6.40 12.86
C ALA A 244 28.20 -6.92 14.16
N MET A 245 27.29 -7.91 14.03
CA MET A 245 26.83 -8.64 15.20
C MET A 245 28.10 -9.34 15.70
N ALA A 246 28.60 -8.87 16.83
CA ALA A 246 29.55 -9.64 17.60
C ALA A 246 28.87 -10.98 17.91
N ASP A 247 29.46 -12.06 17.47
CA ASP A 247 29.11 -13.44 17.75
C ASP A 247 28.99 -13.69 19.26
#